data_42a86740247a532b5d6414972693e354
#
_entry.id   42a86740247a532b5d6414972693e354
#
_cell.length_a   1.000
_cell.length_b   1.000
_cell.length_c   1.000
_cell.angle_alpha   90.00
_cell.angle_beta   90.00
_cell.angle_gamma   90.00
#
_symmetry.space_group_name_H-M   'P 1'
#
loop_
_entity.id
_entity.type
_entity.pdbx_description
1 polymer ?
#
loop_
_entity_poly.entity_id
_entity_poly.type
_entity_poly.pdbx_seq_one_letter_code
_entity_poly.pdbx_strand_id
1 'polypeptide(L)'
;MTSPVATCPECGQPGTPTVYRDPDDPLRWVCPEGHPWRATDRAGWSPWASPTVAPHHTTTRTGPAHGDKDGRRWRIGTAGDVAWLAGHTTTGLSITAAIPQVFEAYGTFHPPNGVGLDAHERAVVDELAACTPDQPWWLGFLDTGAHDVVFPHAPRVSLYWDWPYVLVEAGPEQARTWRTGHMRGDGALPDLFFPADRSWLVSALWDDTWADIGASVAVLTALRRNPLVNARLVEPDEDACPPGLTRD
;
A
#
# COMPACT_ATOMS: atom_id res chain seq x y z
N MET A 1 -22.98 17.82 -10.62
CA MET A 1 -22.02 18.38 -11.61
C MET A 1 -21.22 17.21 -12.13
N THR A 2 -21.44 16.80 -13.38
CA THR A 2 -20.70 15.69 -14.00
C THR A 2 -19.30 16.18 -14.36
N SER A 3 -18.27 15.55 -13.82
CA SER A 3 -16.89 15.82 -14.22
C SER A 3 -16.75 15.61 -15.73
N PRO A 4 -16.02 16.51 -16.43
CA PRO A 4 -15.79 16.32 -17.85
C PRO A 4 -14.95 15.06 -18.04
N VAL A 5 -15.54 14.04 -18.67
CA VAL A 5 -14.83 12.86 -19.12
C VAL A 5 -14.14 13.27 -20.42
N ALA A 6 -12.81 13.29 -20.42
CA ALA A 6 -12.07 13.50 -21.65
C ALA A 6 -12.28 12.30 -22.59
N THR A 7 -12.75 12.57 -23.79
CA THR A 7 -12.97 11.53 -24.81
C THR A 7 -11.80 11.48 -25.77
N CYS A 8 -11.37 10.28 -26.13
CA CYS A 8 -10.34 10.06 -27.11
C CYS A 8 -10.76 10.64 -28.47
N PRO A 9 -9.95 11.51 -29.11
CA PRO A 9 -10.30 12.10 -30.38
C PRO A 9 -10.28 11.11 -31.55
N GLU A 10 -9.65 9.95 -31.38
CA GLU A 10 -9.56 8.93 -32.45
C GLU A 10 -10.71 7.91 -32.39
N CYS A 11 -11.10 7.43 -31.21
CA CYS A 11 -12.10 6.37 -31.10
C CYS A 11 -13.36 6.77 -30.32
N GLY A 12 -13.42 7.99 -29.76
CA GLY A 12 -14.58 8.49 -29.01
C GLY A 12 -14.78 7.82 -27.63
N GLN A 13 -13.90 6.93 -27.22
CA GLN A 13 -13.98 6.26 -25.92
C GLN A 13 -13.54 7.19 -24.79
N PRO A 14 -14.13 7.07 -23.59
CA PRO A 14 -13.67 7.80 -22.43
C PRO A 14 -12.23 7.39 -22.09
N GLY A 15 -11.37 8.37 -21.83
CA GLY A 15 -9.98 8.11 -21.47
C GLY A 15 -9.76 8.20 -19.96
N THR A 16 -8.72 7.56 -19.52
CA THR A 16 -8.15 7.73 -18.19
C THR A 16 -6.85 8.53 -18.27
N PRO A 17 -6.59 9.45 -17.32
CA PRO A 17 -5.27 10.07 -17.24
C PRO A 17 -4.24 8.97 -17.02
N THR A 18 -3.12 9.04 -17.73
CA THR A 18 -2.00 8.13 -17.45
C THR A 18 -1.43 8.51 -16.09
N VAL A 19 -1.54 7.61 -15.14
CA VAL A 19 -0.98 7.77 -13.78
C VAL A 19 0.55 7.65 -13.79
N TYR A 20 1.14 7.22 -14.90
CA TYR A 20 2.58 7.33 -15.10
C TYR A 20 2.91 8.79 -15.37
N ARG A 21 3.44 9.43 -14.35
CA ARG A 21 4.05 10.74 -14.44
C ARG A 21 5.18 10.68 -15.47
N ASP A 22 4.86 11.11 -16.68
CA ASP A 22 5.88 11.76 -17.47
C ASP A 22 6.00 13.17 -16.86
N PRO A 23 7.06 13.51 -16.17
CA PRO A 23 7.22 14.84 -15.57
C PRO A 23 7.17 15.93 -16.62
N ASP A 24 7.43 15.58 -17.89
CA ASP A 24 7.39 16.47 -19.02
C ASP A 24 6.01 16.54 -19.70
N ASP A 25 5.08 15.63 -19.38
CA ASP A 25 3.74 15.63 -19.97
C ASP A 25 2.60 15.21 -19.03
N PRO A 26 2.25 16.05 -18.03
CA PRO A 26 1.21 15.76 -17.04
C PRO A 26 -0.22 15.72 -17.61
N LEU A 27 -0.41 16.02 -18.90
CA LEU A 27 -1.72 16.07 -19.55
C LEU A 27 -1.97 14.91 -20.51
N ARG A 28 -1.15 13.87 -20.46
CA ARG A 28 -1.29 12.70 -21.32
C ARG A 28 -2.42 11.78 -20.83
N TRP A 29 -3.30 11.42 -21.74
CA TRP A 29 -4.41 10.50 -21.54
C TRP A 29 -4.26 9.30 -22.44
N VAL A 30 -4.81 8.15 -22.06
CA VAL A 30 -4.86 6.95 -22.89
C VAL A 30 -6.27 6.36 -22.80
N CYS A 31 -6.85 5.98 -23.93
CA CYS A 31 -8.12 5.28 -23.97
C CYS A 31 -7.93 3.75 -23.81
N PRO A 32 -9.01 2.97 -23.60
CA PRO A 32 -8.95 1.51 -23.54
C PRO A 32 -8.32 0.86 -24.79
N GLU A 33 -8.38 1.53 -25.93
CA GLU A 33 -7.77 1.08 -27.19
C GLU A 33 -6.28 1.45 -27.32
N GLY A 34 -5.71 2.07 -26.28
CA GLY A 34 -4.29 2.44 -26.24
C GLY A 34 -3.91 3.72 -26.99
N HIS A 35 -4.86 4.52 -27.49
CA HIS A 35 -4.55 5.79 -28.16
C HIS A 35 -4.15 6.85 -27.14
N PRO A 36 -2.94 7.42 -27.20
CA PRO A 36 -2.52 8.51 -26.31
C PRO A 36 -2.96 9.87 -26.90
N TRP A 37 -3.43 10.79 -26.05
CA TRP A 37 -3.66 12.19 -26.45
C TRP A 37 -3.44 13.15 -25.29
N ARG A 38 -3.36 14.43 -25.59
CA ARG A 38 -3.23 15.50 -24.58
C ARG A 38 -4.58 16.18 -24.37
N ALA A 39 -4.98 16.37 -23.11
CA ALA A 39 -6.08 17.25 -22.81
C ALA A 39 -5.66 18.72 -23.06
N THR A 40 -6.45 19.44 -23.87
CA THR A 40 -6.16 20.84 -24.22
C THR A 40 -6.67 21.83 -23.18
N ASP A 41 -7.39 21.37 -22.17
CA ASP A 41 -8.01 22.24 -21.15
C ASP A 41 -7.63 21.81 -19.74
N ARG A 42 -7.05 22.74 -18.98
CA ARG A 42 -6.70 22.57 -17.57
C ARG A 42 -7.86 22.90 -16.61
N ALA A 43 -9.04 23.27 -17.11
CA ALA A 43 -10.16 23.63 -16.28
C ALA A 43 -10.62 22.44 -15.43
N GLY A 44 -10.24 22.43 -14.15
CA GLY A 44 -10.62 21.41 -13.19
C GLY A 44 -9.53 20.41 -12.82
N TRP A 45 -8.32 20.49 -13.41
CA TRP A 45 -7.21 19.66 -12.99
C TRP A 45 -6.48 20.29 -11.78
N SER A 46 -6.46 19.57 -10.68
CA SER A 46 -5.57 19.82 -9.56
C SER A 46 -4.68 18.57 -9.42
N PRO A 47 -3.35 18.70 -9.34
CA PRO A 47 -2.47 17.55 -9.06
C PRO A 47 -2.80 16.87 -7.73
N TRP A 48 -3.53 17.57 -6.87
CA TRP A 48 -3.96 17.13 -5.53
C TRP A 48 -5.48 16.93 -5.42
N ALA A 49 -6.24 17.22 -6.45
CA ALA A 49 -7.59 16.71 -6.52
C ALA A 49 -7.44 15.21 -6.79
N SER A 50 -7.69 14.40 -5.78
CA SER A 50 -8.01 12.99 -6.01
C SER A 50 -8.88 12.96 -7.25
N PRO A 51 -8.54 12.20 -8.33
CA PRO A 51 -9.50 11.99 -9.38
C PRO A 51 -10.77 11.62 -8.65
N THR A 52 -11.88 12.33 -8.89
CA THR A 52 -13.18 11.82 -8.52
C THR A 52 -13.30 10.57 -9.38
N VAL A 53 -12.70 9.51 -8.87
CA VAL A 53 -12.87 8.18 -9.42
C VAL A 53 -14.37 8.05 -9.40
N ALA A 54 -14.96 8.04 -10.59
CA ALA A 54 -16.35 7.64 -10.74
C ALA A 54 -16.45 6.42 -9.84
N PRO A 55 -17.41 6.36 -8.89
CA PRO A 55 -17.44 5.25 -7.97
C PRO A 55 -17.26 4.03 -8.85
N HIS A 56 -16.07 3.42 -8.77
CA HIS A 56 -15.86 2.15 -9.40
C HIS A 56 -16.99 1.39 -8.78
N HIS A 57 -18.01 1.08 -9.58
CA HIS A 57 -19.05 0.21 -9.16
C HIS A 57 -18.25 -0.91 -8.52
N THR A 58 -18.31 -0.93 -7.20
CA THR A 58 -17.77 -2.01 -6.41
C THR A 58 -18.64 -3.17 -6.83
N THR A 59 -18.36 -3.67 -8.03
CA THR A 59 -18.76 -4.98 -8.39
C THR A 59 -18.00 -5.77 -7.37
N THR A 60 -18.70 -6.13 -6.30
CA THR A 60 -18.26 -7.13 -5.35
C THR A 60 -17.95 -8.32 -6.24
N ARG A 61 -16.71 -8.35 -6.78
CA ARG A 61 -16.25 -9.53 -7.48
C ARG A 61 -16.23 -10.57 -6.38
N THR A 62 -17.27 -11.39 -6.37
CA THR A 62 -17.34 -12.62 -5.59
C THR A 62 -16.25 -13.52 -6.14
N GLY A 63 -15.01 -13.17 -5.82
CA GLY A 63 -13.85 -13.99 -6.08
C GLY A 63 -13.82 -15.16 -5.11
N PRO A 64 -12.99 -16.16 -5.37
CA PRO A 64 -12.84 -17.27 -4.45
C PRO A 64 -12.38 -16.77 -3.09
N ALA A 65 -13.03 -17.23 -2.01
CA ALA A 65 -12.64 -16.95 -0.63
C ALA A 65 -11.24 -17.55 -0.27
N HIS A 66 -10.63 -18.27 -1.19
CA HIS A 66 -9.32 -18.90 -1.05
C HIS A 66 -8.53 -18.80 -2.36
N GLY A 67 -7.21 -18.74 -2.26
CA GLY A 67 -6.28 -18.82 -3.37
C GLY A 67 -5.26 -19.94 -3.15
N ASP A 68 -4.88 -20.63 -4.22
CA ASP A 68 -3.86 -21.67 -4.16
C ASP A 68 -2.50 -21.10 -4.55
N LYS A 69 -1.50 -21.25 -3.67
CA LYS A 69 -0.12 -20.83 -3.90
C LYS A 69 0.83 -21.71 -3.06
N ASP A 70 2.01 -22.04 -3.59
CA ASP A 70 3.03 -22.83 -2.92
C ASP A 70 2.51 -24.20 -2.40
N GLY A 71 1.59 -24.82 -3.17
CA GLY A 71 0.96 -26.10 -2.81
C GLY A 71 -0.01 -26.04 -1.62
N ARG A 72 -0.38 -24.88 -1.18
CA ARG A 72 -1.30 -24.63 -0.06
C ARG A 72 -2.47 -23.75 -0.48
N ARG A 73 -3.57 -23.91 0.25
CA ARG A 73 -4.77 -23.10 0.10
C ARG A 73 -4.78 -21.99 1.16
N TRP A 74 -4.84 -20.75 0.72
CA TRP A 74 -4.77 -19.56 1.55
C TRP A 74 -6.13 -18.87 1.60
N ARG A 75 -6.50 -18.36 2.76
CA ARG A 75 -7.74 -17.60 2.96
C ARG A 75 -7.55 -16.18 2.39
N ILE A 76 -8.45 -15.77 1.49
CA ILE A 76 -8.52 -14.41 0.99
C ILE A 76 -9.39 -13.58 1.92
N GLY A 77 -8.89 -12.41 2.29
CA GLY A 77 -9.56 -11.49 3.19
C GLY A 77 -10.71 -10.73 2.53
N THR A 78 -11.53 -10.17 3.37
CA THR A 78 -12.72 -9.40 3.01
C THR A 78 -12.66 -8.01 3.64
N ALA A 79 -13.58 -7.11 3.25
CA ALA A 79 -13.70 -5.80 3.89
C ALA A 79 -13.92 -5.90 5.41
N GLY A 80 -14.54 -6.97 5.92
CA GLY A 80 -14.72 -7.20 7.36
C GLY A 80 -13.42 -7.42 8.11
N ASP A 81 -12.42 -8.01 7.47
CA ASP A 81 -11.11 -8.28 8.10
C ASP A 81 -10.30 -6.98 8.31
N VAL A 82 -10.58 -5.93 7.53
CA VAL A 82 -9.92 -4.60 7.58
C VAL A 82 -10.86 -3.46 8.00
N ALA A 83 -12.08 -3.75 8.44
CA ALA A 83 -13.06 -2.72 8.84
C ALA A 83 -12.57 -1.81 9.97
N TRP A 84 -11.66 -2.29 10.80
CA TRP A 84 -11.02 -1.52 11.86
C TRP A 84 -10.00 -0.49 11.35
N LEU A 85 -9.53 -0.64 10.12
CA LEU A 85 -8.57 0.25 9.44
C LEU A 85 -9.30 1.16 8.45
N ALA A 86 -10.24 0.60 7.67
CA ALA A 86 -10.97 1.33 6.64
C ALA A 86 -11.75 2.51 7.24
N GLY A 87 -11.47 3.73 6.76
CA GLY A 87 -12.09 4.96 7.24
C GLY A 87 -11.59 5.46 8.61
N HIS A 88 -10.56 4.83 9.18
CA HIS A 88 -9.94 5.23 10.45
C HIS A 88 -8.56 5.88 10.29
N THR A 89 -8.15 6.11 9.05
CA THR A 89 -6.94 6.88 8.71
C THR A 89 -7.32 8.28 8.24
N THR A 90 -6.37 9.20 8.31
CA THR A 90 -6.55 10.59 7.89
C THR A 90 -6.04 10.81 6.45
N THR A 91 -6.09 12.05 6.01
CA THR A 91 -5.42 12.48 4.77
C THR A 91 -4.25 13.39 5.14
N GLY A 92 -3.21 13.43 4.31
CA GLY A 92 -2.06 14.30 4.51
C GLY A 92 -0.75 13.54 4.73
N LEU A 93 0.21 14.20 5.40
CA LEU A 93 1.59 13.72 5.54
C LEU A 93 1.89 13.11 6.90
N SER A 94 0.96 13.24 7.86
CA SER A 94 1.15 12.66 9.20
C SER A 94 1.05 11.13 9.15
N ILE A 95 1.64 10.48 10.13
CA ILE A 95 1.62 9.00 10.23
C ILE A 95 0.20 8.42 10.27
N THR A 96 -0.77 9.21 10.69
CA THR A 96 -2.17 8.79 10.72
C THR A 96 -2.81 8.64 9.34
N ALA A 97 -2.13 9.06 8.27
CA ALA A 97 -2.54 8.75 6.91
C ALA A 97 -2.38 7.25 6.58
N ALA A 98 -1.37 6.59 7.15
CA ALA A 98 -1.09 5.16 6.96
C ALA A 98 -1.56 4.29 8.13
N ILE A 99 -1.53 4.82 9.35
CA ILE A 99 -1.76 4.07 10.59
C ILE A 99 -2.92 4.71 11.38
N PRO A 100 -4.02 3.97 11.72
CA PRO A 100 -5.10 4.52 12.51
C PRO A 100 -4.65 4.83 13.95
N GLN A 101 -5.29 5.81 14.59
CA GLN A 101 -4.97 6.27 15.96
C GLN A 101 -5.51 5.31 17.04
N VAL A 102 -5.10 4.03 16.97
CA VAL A 102 -5.53 2.99 17.92
C VAL A 102 -4.37 2.33 18.65
N PHE A 103 -3.14 2.69 18.29
CA PHE A 103 -1.92 2.12 18.87
C PHE A 103 -1.34 2.99 19.98
N GLU A 104 -0.55 2.35 20.85
CA GLU A 104 0.12 3.03 21.96
C GLU A 104 1.22 3.99 21.49
N ALA A 105 1.90 3.62 20.39
CA ALA A 105 3.02 4.40 19.85
C ALA A 105 3.13 4.19 18.32
N TYR A 106 3.84 5.11 17.67
CA TYR A 106 3.98 5.18 16.22
C TYR A 106 5.45 5.37 15.83
N GLY A 107 5.80 4.88 14.66
CA GLY A 107 7.13 5.05 14.13
C GLY A 107 7.20 4.85 12.63
N THR A 108 8.34 5.24 12.06
CA THR A 108 8.68 5.04 10.65
C THR A 108 10.02 4.36 10.53
N PHE A 109 10.24 3.62 9.46
CA PHE A 109 11.53 3.02 9.17
C PHE A 109 11.76 2.87 7.67
N HIS A 110 13.02 2.95 7.30
CA HIS A 110 13.54 2.64 5.96
C HIS A 110 14.92 2.00 6.12
N PRO A 111 15.48 1.36 5.08
CA PRO A 111 16.81 0.77 5.18
C PRO A 111 17.85 1.82 5.61
N PRO A 112 18.57 1.61 6.73
CA PRO A 112 19.66 2.51 7.12
C PRO A 112 20.78 2.54 6.07
N ASN A 113 21.53 3.64 6.00
CA ASN A 113 22.63 3.80 5.06
C ASN A 113 23.61 2.61 5.13
N GLY A 114 23.86 1.97 3.99
CA GLY A 114 24.75 0.82 3.87
C GLY A 114 24.11 -0.52 4.24
N VAL A 115 22.85 -0.55 4.66
CA VAL A 115 22.07 -1.78 4.87
C VAL A 115 21.34 -2.12 3.58
N GLY A 116 21.52 -3.34 3.10
CA GLY A 116 20.76 -3.83 1.95
C GLY A 116 19.30 -4.07 2.29
N LEU A 117 18.40 -3.79 1.33
CA LEU A 117 16.95 -3.89 1.51
C LEU A 117 16.51 -5.27 2.03
N ASP A 118 17.02 -6.36 1.46
CA ASP A 118 16.70 -7.74 1.90
C ASP A 118 17.09 -8.01 3.37
N ALA A 119 18.22 -7.48 3.82
CA ALA A 119 18.65 -7.62 5.22
C ALA A 119 17.75 -6.79 6.16
N HIS A 120 17.38 -5.60 5.73
CA HIS A 120 16.45 -4.72 6.45
C HIS A 120 15.06 -5.37 6.60
N GLU A 121 14.46 -5.78 5.50
CA GLU A 121 13.13 -6.40 5.50
C GLU A 121 13.06 -7.68 6.31
N ARG A 122 14.12 -8.50 6.23
CA ARG A 122 14.24 -9.69 7.07
C ARG A 122 14.28 -9.34 8.54
N ALA A 123 15.06 -8.33 8.93
CA ALA A 123 15.15 -7.89 10.31
C ALA A 123 13.81 -7.34 10.83
N VAL A 124 13.06 -6.60 10.01
CA VAL A 124 11.71 -6.13 10.35
C VAL A 124 10.79 -7.31 10.65
N VAL A 125 10.73 -8.29 9.74
CA VAL A 125 9.85 -9.45 9.90
C VAL A 125 10.25 -10.30 11.12
N ASP A 126 11.56 -10.51 11.34
CA ASP A 126 12.05 -11.32 12.46
C ASP A 126 11.70 -10.67 13.83
N GLU A 127 11.84 -9.34 13.96
CA GLU A 127 11.44 -8.62 15.18
C GLU A 127 9.92 -8.69 15.41
N LEU A 128 9.12 -8.49 14.37
CA LEU A 128 7.67 -8.55 14.48
C LEU A 128 7.17 -9.98 14.77
N ALA A 129 7.77 -10.98 14.15
CA ALA A 129 7.45 -12.38 14.43
C ALA A 129 7.79 -12.80 15.87
N ALA A 130 8.90 -12.27 16.41
CA ALA A 130 9.26 -12.51 17.82
C ALA A 130 8.23 -11.90 18.79
N CYS A 131 7.58 -10.80 18.40
CA CYS A 131 6.56 -10.15 19.21
C CYS A 131 5.18 -10.84 19.14
N THR A 132 4.90 -11.61 18.09
CA THR A 132 3.62 -12.28 17.84
C THR A 132 3.80 -13.74 17.41
N PRO A 133 4.39 -14.56 18.29
CA PRO A 133 4.62 -15.97 17.97
C PRO A 133 3.27 -16.69 17.75
N ASP A 134 3.29 -17.67 16.86
CA ASP A 134 2.19 -18.60 16.59
C ASP A 134 0.87 -17.98 16.10
N GLN A 135 0.91 -16.75 15.58
CA GLN A 135 -0.25 -16.11 14.99
C GLN A 135 -0.16 -16.03 13.46
N PRO A 136 -1.27 -16.19 12.74
CA PRO A 136 -1.30 -15.84 11.33
C PRO A 136 -1.22 -14.31 11.17
N TRP A 137 -0.68 -13.91 10.04
CA TRP A 137 -0.62 -12.51 9.62
C TRP A 137 -1.57 -12.27 8.46
N TRP A 138 -2.11 -11.08 8.39
CA TRP A 138 -2.76 -10.53 7.22
C TRP A 138 -1.74 -9.78 6.38
N LEU A 139 -1.65 -10.15 5.11
CA LEU A 139 -0.77 -9.53 4.13
C LEU A 139 -1.62 -8.84 3.07
N GLY A 140 -1.45 -7.54 2.92
CA GLY A 140 -2.14 -6.72 1.94
C GLY A 140 -1.21 -6.32 0.80
N PHE A 141 -1.62 -6.59 -0.43
CA PHE A 141 -0.89 -6.27 -1.65
C PHE A 141 -1.71 -5.28 -2.47
N LEU A 142 -1.18 -4.08 -2.68
CA LEU A 142 -1.81 -3.05 -3.48
C LEU A 142 -1.86 -3.48 -4.95
N ASP A 143 -3.05 -3.44 -5.55
CA ASP A 143 -3.23 -3.69 -6.97
C ASP A 143 -3.09 -2.39 -7.77
N THR A 144 -1.89 -2.13 -8.25
CA THR A 144 -1.60 -0.95 -9.08
C THR A 144 -2.04 -1.12 -10.54
N GLY A 145 -2.54 -2.30 -10.91
CA GLY A 145 -2.80 -2.66 -12.31
C GLY A 145 -1.56 -3.13 -13.09
N ALA A 146 -0.40 -3.20 -12.46
CA ALA A 146 0.83 -3.69 -13.10
C ALA A 146 0.88 -5.23 -13.25
N HIS A 147 -0.19 -5.94 -12.93
CA HIS A 147 -0.33 -7.40 -12.98
C HIS A 147 0.62 -8.18 -12.06
N ASP A 148 1.10 -7.53 -11.04
CA ASP A 148 2.12 -8.02 -10.11
C ASP A 148 1.57 -8.43 -8.75
N VAL A 149 0.29 -8.21 -8.54
CA VAL A 149 -0.38 -8.53 -7.28
C VAL A 149 -0.47 -10.03 -7.05
N VAL A 150 -0.19 -10.44 -5.83
CA VAL A 150 -0.35 -11.83 -5.40
C VAL A 150 -1.84 -12.20 -5.45
N PHE A 151 -2.19 -13.33 -6.04
CA PHE A 151 -3.58 -13.76 -6.31
C PHE A 151 -4.37 -12.78 -7.19
N PRO A 152 -4.01 -12.61 -8.48
CA PRO A 152 -4.59 -11.60 -9.36
C PRO A 152 -6.10 -11.73 -9.58
N HIS A 153 -6.69 -12.89 -9.29
CA HIS A 153 -8.12 -13.16 -9.43
C HIS A 153 -8.92 -13.05 -8.11
N ALA A 154 -8.23 -12.77 -7.00
CA ALA A 154 -8.88 -12.60 -5.71
C ALA A 154 -9.75 -11.32 -5.67
N PRO A 155 -10.80 -11.27 -4.84
CA PRO A 155 -11.52 -10.03 -4.57
C PRO A 155 -10.60 -8.97 -3.98
N ARG A 156 -10.94 -7.70 -4.19
CA ARG A 156 -10.22 -6.56 -3.64
C ARG A 156 -10.97 -6.00 -2.44
N VAL A 157 -10.22 -5.52 -1.47
CA VAL A 157 -10.72 -4.67 -0.39
C VAL A 157 -10.25 -3.25 -0.65
N SER A 158 -11.13 -2.25 -0.41
CA SER A 158 -10.75 -0.85 -0.49
C SER A 158 -10.17 -0.38 0.82
N LEU A 159 -8.98 0.22 0.78
CA LEU A 159 -8.31 0.83 1.91
C LEU A 159 -7.80 2.22 1.53
N TYR A 160 -7.52 3.04 2.54
CA TYR A 160 -7.02 4.40 2.37
C TYR A 160 -7.92 5.23 1.43
N TRP A 161 -7.42 5.78 0.37
CA TRP A 161 -8.15 6.57 -0.63
C TRP A 161 -8.90 5.69 -1.65
N ASP A 162 -9.58 4.61 -1.18
CA ASP A 162 -10.24 3.60 -2.00
C ASP A 162 -9.28 2.76 -2.88
N TRP A 163 -8.02 2.69 -2.49
CA TRP A 163 -7.06 1.84 -3.21
C TRP A 163 -7.40 0.35 -3.07
N PRO A 164 -7.30 -0.41 -4.17
CA PRO A 164 -7.65 -1.83 -4.17
C PRO A 164 -6.50 -2.68 -3.65
N TYR A 165 -6.74 -3.43 -2.58
CA TYR A 165 -5.79 -4.39 -2.04
C TYR A 165 -6.30 -5.82 -2.17
N VAL A 166 -5.41 -6.77 -2.47
CA VAL A 166 -5.62 -8.18 -2.17
C VAL A 166 -5.16 -8.43 -0.74
N LEU A 167 -6.04 -8.92 0.10
CA LEU A 167 -5.74 -9.27 1.47
C LEU A 167 -5.69 -10.78 1.63
N VAL A 168 -4.64 -11.32 2.26
CA VAL A 168 -4.44 -12.76 2.42
C VAL A 168 -4.00 -13.08 3.84
N GLU A 169 -4.61 -14.11 4.45
CA GLU A 169 -4.17 -14.65 5.73
C GLU A 169 -3.03 -15.65 5.51
N ALA A 170 -1.83 -15.31 6.00
CA ALA A 170 -0.61 -16.08 5.78
C ALA A 170 0.32 -16.00 7.00
N GLY A 171 1.61 -15.77 6.80
CA GLY A 171 2.56 -15.68 7.90
C GLY A 171 3.84 -14.92 7.55
N PRO A 172 4.78 -14.84 8.50
CA PRO A 172 6.04 -14.11 8.33
C PRO A 172 6.87 -14.59 7.14
N GLU A 173 6.89 -15.90 6.88
CA GLU A 173 7.60 -16.47 5.74
C GLU A 173 7.05 -15.94 4.41
N GLN A 174 5.73 -15.90 4.27
CA GLN A 174 5.07 -15.42 3.06
C GLN A 174 5.25 -13.92 2.87
N ALA A 175 5.31 -13.15 3.96
CA ALA A 175 5.62 -11.73 3.90
C ALA A 175 6.98 -11.46 3.25
N ARG A 176 7.97 -12.35 3.45
CA ARG A 176 9.32 -12.23 2.89
C ARG A 176 9.50 -12.81 1.49
N THR A 177 8.61 -13.70 1.06
CA THR A 177 8.88 -14.53 -0.12
C THR A 177 7.93 -14.30 -1.28
N TRP A 178 6.73 -13.79 -1.03
CA TRP A 178 5.72 -13.75 -2.08
C TRP A 178 5.96 -12.70 -3.17
N ARG A 179 6.67 -11.62 -2.85
CA ARG A 179 7.11 -10.61 -3.82
C ARG A 179 8.55 -10.77 -4.32
N THR A 180 9.27 -11.80 -3.85
CA THR A 180 10.67 -12.00 -4.25
C THR A 180 10.81 -12.11 -5.77
N GLY A 181 11.68 -11.26 -6.34
CA GLY A 181 11.94 -11.24 -7.78
C GLY A 181 10.97 -10.41 -8.60
N HIS A 182 10.06 -9.67 -7.95
CA HIS A 182 8.99 -8.96 -8.60
C HIS A 182 9.49 -7.77 -9.42
N MET A 183 10.05 -6.75 -8.83
CA MET A 183 10.72 -5.65 -9.56
C MET A 183 12.12 -5.41 -8.99
N ARG A 184 13.04 -4.97 -9.82
CA ARG A 184 14.41 -4.69 -9.38
C ARG A 184 14.40 -3.41 -8.56
N GLY A 185 14.63 -3.54 -7.24
CA GLY A 185 14.70 -2.40 -6.33
C GLY A 185 13.47 -2.23 -5.43
N ASP A 186 12.37 -2.88 -5.76
CA ASP A 186 11.22 -2.92 -4.88
C ASP A 186 11.42 -4.00 -3.82
N GLY A 187 11.00 -3.70 -2.61
CA GLY A 187 11.07 -4.63 -1.50
C GLY A 187 10.21 -5.89 -1.70
N ALA A 188 10.47 -6.90 -0.89
CA ALA A 188 9.69 -8.12 -0.86
C ALA A 188 8.46 -8.00 0.06
N LEU A 189 8.43 -7.04 0.98
CA LEU A 189 7.35 -6.91 1.95
C LEU A 189 6.01 -6.57 1.29
N PRO A 190 4.90 -7.02 1.87
CA PRO A 190 3.57 -6.53 1.52
C PRO A 190 3.45 -5.02 1.78
N ASP A 191 2.57 -4.33 1.04
CA ASP A 191 2.30 -2.91 1.25
C ASP A 191 1.61 -2.65 2.60
N LEU A 192 0.95 -3.68 3.14
CA LEU A 192 0.24 -3.66 4.40
C LEU A 192 0.36 -5.03 5.06
N PHE A 193 0.70 -5.10 6.35
CA PHE A 193 0.63 -6.36 7.10
C PHE A 193 0.45 -6.14 8.59
N PHE A 194 -0.27 -7.09 9.22
CA PHE A 194 -0.59 -7.05 10.64
C PHE A 194 -0.95 -8.46 11.16
N PRO A 195 -0.77 -8.77 12.45
CA PRO A 195 -1.15 -10.07 13.03
C PRO A 195 -2.65 -10.17 13.25
N ALA A 196 -3.14 -11.38 13.45
CA ALA A 196 -4.58 -11.64 13.67
C ALA A 196 -5.15 -10.88 14.88
N ASP A 197 -4.36 -10.66 15.93
CA ASP A 197 -4.76 -9.90 17.12
C ASP A 197 -4.64 -8.38 16.95
N ARG A 198 -4.11 -7.89 15.82
CA ARG A 198 -3.96 -6.47 15.50
C ARG A 198 -3.07 -5.72 16.51
N SER A 199 -2.15 -6.40 17.17
CA SER A 199 -1.26 -5.79 18.15
C SER A 199 -0.24 -4.82 17.55
N TRP A 200 -0.02 -4.90 16.24
CA TRP A 200 0.73 -3.94 15.43
C TRP A 200 0.21 -3.91 13.99
N LEU A 201 0.54 -2.84 13.27
CA LEU A 201 0.27 -2.65 11.84
C LEU A 201 1.47 -2.01 11.19
N VAL A 202 1.96 -2.60 10.10
CA VAL A 202 2.91 -1.95 9.18
C VAL A 202 2.19 -1.62 7.89
N SER A 203 2.44 -0.43 7.36
CA SER A 203 1.91 0.04 6.09
C SER A 203 2.93 0.89 5.36
N ALA A 204 3.15 0.61 4.08
CA ALA A 204 3.83 1.47 3.14
C ALA A 204 2.79 2.01 2.15
N LEU A 205 2.66 3.33 2.06
CA LEU A 205 1.78 3.95 1.07
C LEU A 205 2.50 3.95 -0.29
N TRP A 206 1.73 4.00 -1.36
CA TRP A 206 2.23 3.78 -2.72
C TRP A 206 3.52 4.53 -3.09
N ASP A 207 3.56 5.83 -2.84
CA ASP A 207 4.70 6.67 -3.26
C ASP A 207 5.77 6.81 -2.17
N ASP A 208 5.63 6.11 -1.04
CA ASP A 208 6.56 6.20 0.07
C ASP A 208 7.70 5.18 -0.08
N THR A 209 8.93 5.62 0.11
CA THR A 209 10.13 4.76 0.15
C THR A 209 10.46 4.29 1.57
N TRP A 210 9.54 4.48 2.50
CA TRP A 210 9.60 4.04 3.89
C TRP A 210 8.31 3.32 4.27
N ALA A 211 8.32 2.67 5.41
CA ALA A 211 7.14 2.08 6.01
C ALA A 211 6.79 2.76 7.33
N ASP A 212 5.50 2.85 7.60
CA ASP A 212 4.91 3.34 8.84
C ASP A 212 4.47 2.17 9.71
N ILE A 213 4.58 2.33 11.04
CA ILE A 213 4.15 1.32 11.99
C ILE A 213 3.41 1.94 13.17
N GLY A 214 2.29 1.29 13.57
CA GLY A 214 1.65 1.48 14.86
C GLY A 214 1.77 0.20 15.69
N ALA A 215 2.15 0.32 16.95
CA ALA A 215 2.36 -0.83 17.84
C ALA A 215 2.40 -0.42 19.31
N SER A 216 2.70 -1.39 20.20
CA SER A 216 3.08 -1.09 21.57
C SER A 216 4.49 -0.44 21.64
N VAL A 217 4.75 0.29 22.71
CA VAL A 217 6.08 0.85 22.98
C VAL A 217 7.17 -0.22 23.00
N ALA A 218 6.84 -1.43 23.45
CA ALA A 218 7.79 -2.55 23.50
C ALA A 218 8.24 -2.97 22.10
N VAL A 219 7.31 -3.14 21.16
CA VAL A 219 7.58 -3.49 19.76
C VAL A 219 8.42 -2.42 19.09
N LEU A 220 8.03 -1.15 19.21
CA LEU A 220 8.80 -0.04 18.63
C LEU A 220 10.21 0.09 19.23
N THR A 221 10.36 -0.22 20.53
CA THR A 221 11.67 -0.24 21.17
C THR A 221 12.56 -1.34 20.60
N ALA A 222 12.03 -2.52 20.30
CA ALA A 222 12.77 -3.61 19.65
C ALA A 222 13.24 -3.20 18.25
N LEU A 223 12.35 -2.70 17.40
CA LEU A 223 12.66 -2.22 16.05
C LEU A 223 13.69 -1.07 16.05
N ARG A 224 13.58 -0.14 17.01
CA ARG A 224 14.52 0.97 17.16
C ARG A 224 15.93 0.51 17.57
N ARG A 225 16.02 -0.53 18.39
CA ARG A 225 17.32 -1.09 18.86
C ARG A 225 18.00 -1.95 17.81
N ASN A 226 17.26 -2.48 16.86
CA ASN A 226 17.82 -3.28 15.80
C ASN A 226 18.56 -2.38 14.78
N PRO A 227 19.88 -2.49 14.62
CA PRO A 227 20.67 -1.61 13.76
C PRO A 227 20.36 -1.78 12.27
N LEU A 228 19.69 -2.88 11.88
CA LEU A 228 19.25 -3.11 10.51
C LEU A 228 17.90 -2.46 10.20
N VAL A 229 17.15 -2.03 11.23
CA VAL A 229 15.83 -1.38 11.09
C VAL A 229 15.90 0.09 11.48
N ASN A 230 16.38 0.37 12.71
CA ASN A 230 16.57 1.72 13.27
C ASN A 230 15.31 2.60 13.15
N ALA A 231 14.19 2.09 13.62
CA ALA A 231 12.92 2.80 13.53
C ALA A 231 12.96 4.16 14.26
N ARG A 232 12.38 5.19 13.63
CA ARG A 232 12.15 6.51 14.23
C ARG A 232 10.79 6.52 14.91
N LEU A 233 10.71 7.01 16.14
CA LEU A 233 9.43 7.30 16.78
C LEU A 233 8.82 8.57 16.18
N VAL A 234 7.50 8.60 16.04
CA VAL A 234 6.72 9.68 15.44
C VAL A 234 5.48 9.93 16.28
N GLU A 235 5.14 11.19 16.52
CA GLU A 235 3.86 11.54 17.13
C GLU A 235 2.73 11.48 16.08
N PRO A 236 1.47 11.27 16.47
CA PRO A 236 0.36 11.10 15.54
C PRO A 236 0.14 12.25 14.55
N ASP A 237 0.50 13.47 14.92
CA ASP A 237 0.39 14.69 14.11
C ASP A 237 1.69 15.09 13.41
N GLU A 238 2.76 14.33 13.64
CA GLU A 238 4.07 14.57 13.03
C GLU A 238 4.12 14.03 11.60
N ASP A 239 4.92 14.70 10.75
CA ASP A 239 5.23 14.21 9.40
C ASP A 239 5.95 12.86 9.49
N ALA A 240 5.37 11.86 8.83
CA ALA A 240 5.90 10.50 8.80
C ALA A 240 7.18 10.38 7.99
N CYS A 241 7.46 11.31 7.05
CA CYS A 241 8.64 11.24 6.20
C CYS A 241 9.93 11.20 7.03
N PRO A 242 10.77 10.17 6.91
CA PRO A 242 12.03 10.12 7.61
C PRO A 242 12.97 11.26 7.18
N PRO A 243 13.77 11.83 8.12
CA PRO A 243 14.73 12.88 7.79
C PRO A 243 15.71 12.46 6.69
N GLY A 244 15.87 13.30 5.67
CA GLY A 244 16.76 13.05 4.54
C GLY A 244 16.12 12.29 3.37
N LEU A 245 14.86 11.89 3.51
CA LEU A 245 14.04 11.44 2.40
C LEU A 245 13.17 12.61 1.90
N THR A 246 12.88 12.62 0.61
CA THR A 246 11.93 13.52 -0.01
C THR A 246 10.79 12.70 -0.58
N ARG A 247 9.58 13.22 -0.54
CA ARG A 247 8.48 12.70 -1.35
C ARG A 247 8.67 13.22 -2.77
N ASP A 248 8.76 12.31 -3.71
CA ASP A 248 8.84 12.62 -5.14
C ASP A 248 7.47 13.05 -5.70
#